data_9bab1e81ca50daa7463f775e436fe55d
#
_entry.id   9bab1e81ca50daa7463f775e436fe55d
#
_cell.length_a   1.000
_cell.length_b   1.000
_cell.length_c   1.000
_cell.angle_alpha   90.00
_cell.angle_beta   90.00
_cell.angle_gamma   90.00
#
_symmetry.space_group_name_H-M   'P 1'
#
loop_
_entity.id
_entity.type
_entity.pdbx_description
1 polymer ?
#
loop_
_entity_poly.entity_id
_entity_poly.type
_entity_poly.pdbx_seq_one_letter_code
_entity_poly.pdbx_strand_id
1 'polypeptide(L)'
;MLGEVLAEVTRSEVVESVHAGHLVLLNADGSILFQKGDPTLNIYSRSSLKSIQASAMVRAGLDIEPRLLALVCASHAGTPVHQQGALAILAKAGLGEHSLKCVLDRPLDEELRRTAEPTRLAMNCSGKHAGMLATCVINGWPTDTYLEPTHPLQLAIKAEVESMSGETVALTSVDGCGAPLFLFSLLGLARAVRNLTISADPVHQAVAQACRDFPEMVSGPGRLATRMMQNVPGLFMKDGAEAVNVASLPDGRTLAIKISDGNQRAMSAITTAALKRFGVDAHEAAINTLGGGLPVGTIRASF
;
A
#
# COMPACT_ATOMS: atom_id res chain seq x y z
N MET A 1 -12.10 -10.87 -14.28
CA MET A 1 -11.23 -9.71 -13.95
C MET A 1 -10.34 -9.27 -15.14
N LEU A 2 -10.78 -9.36 -16.40
CA LEU A 2 -9.90 -8.89 -17.49
C LEU A 2 -9.82 -7.38 -17.48
N GLY A 3 -10.56 -6.51 -17.61
CA GLY A 3 -10.42 -5.07 -17.68
C GLY A 3 -9.94 -4.57 -19.04
N GLU A 4 -9.56 -3.30 -19.10
CA GLU A 4 -9.05 -2.65 -20.32
C GLU A 4 -7.52 -2.62 -20.34
N VAL A 5 -6.91 -2.46 -21.52
CA VAL A 5 -5.45 -2.27 -21.64
C VAL A 5 -5.05 -0.96 -20.95
N LEU A 6 -4.20 -1.07 -19.93
CA LEU A 6 -3.66 0.06 -19.17
C LEU A 6 -2.24 0.43 -19.61
N ALA A 7 -1.47 -0.55 -20.08
CA ALA A 7 -0.12 -0.31 -20.57
C ALA A 7 0.25 -1.27 -21.69
N GLU A 8 1.13 -0.80 -22.55
CA GLU A 8 1.77 -1.53 -23.65
C GLU A 8 3.26 -1.68 -23.37
N VAL A 9 3.79 -2.85 -23.70
CA VAL A 9 5.23 -3.13 -23.76
C VAL A 9 5.62 -3.18 -25.21
N THR A 10 6.51 -2.30 -25.66
CA THR A 10 6.94 -2.23 -27.05
C THR A 10 8.34 -2.79 -27.24
N ARG A 11 8.60 -3.27 -28.45
CA ARG A 11 9.93 -3.64 -28.96
C ARG A 11 10.00 -3.22 -30.42
N SER A 12 10.99 -2.38 -30.80
CA SER A 12 11.13 -1.83 -32.16
C SER A 12 9.81 -1.29 -32.71
N GLU A 13 9.10 -0.49 -31.91
CA GLU A 13 7.79 0.13 -32.18
C GLU A 13 6.60 -0.85 -32.31
N VAL A 14 6.84 -2.15 -32.20
CA VAL A 14 5.78 -3.16 -32.19
C VAL A 14 5.32 -3.41 -30.74
N VAL A 15 4.01 -3.50 -30.50
CA VAL A 15 3.47 -3.93 -29.22
C VAL A 15 3.74 -5.42 -29.04
N GLU A 16 4.65 -5.76 -28.11
CA GLU A 16 5.06 -7.13 -27.80
C GLU A 16 4.12 -7.78 -26.77
N SER A 17 3.63 -6.99 -25.81
CA SER A 17 2.66 -7.46 -24.81
C SER A 17 1.88 -6.29 -24.19
N VAL A 18 0.79 -6.61 -23.48
CA VAL A 18 -0.04 -5.60 -22.80
C VAL A 18 -0.30 -5.98 -21.35
N HIS A 19 -0.57 -4.98 -20.52
CA HIS A 19 -1.11 -5.14 -19.17
C HIS A 19 -2.52 -4.58 -19.14
N ALA A 20 -3.50 -5.44 -18.95
CA ALA A 20 -4.90 -5.06 -18.75
C ALA A 20 -5.26 -4.93 -17.28
N GLY A 21 -6.30 -4.15 -16.98
CA GLY A 21 -6.73 -3.97 -15.59
C GLY A 21 -7.84 -2.94 -15.44
N HIS A 22 -7.94 -2.41 -14.25
CA HIS A 22 -8.93 -1.42 -13.84
C HIS A 22 -8.22 -0.23 -13.22
N LEU A 23 -8.67 0.96 -13.55
CA LEU A 23 -8.14 2.23 -13.09
C LEU A 23 -9.28 3.19 -12.82
N VAL A 24 -9.21 3.92 -11.72
CA VAL A 24 -10.10 5.04 -11.43
C VAL A 24 -9.31 6.24 -10.95
N LEU A 25 -9.66 7.42 -11.46
CA LEU A 25 -9.18 8.72 -11.02
C LEU A 25 -10.37 9.49 -10.46
N LEU A 26 -10.23 10.00 -9.24
CA LEU A 26 -11.23 10.85 -8.58
C LEU A 26 -10.80 12.31 -8.61
N ASN A 27 -11.74 13.20 -8.85
CA ASN A 27 -11.62 14.64 -8.59
C ASN A 27 -11.51 14.94 -7.09
N ALA A 28 -11.17 16.16 -6.75
CA ALA A 28 -11.11 16.65 -5.36
C ALA A 28 -12.44 16.51 -4.61
N ASP A 29 -13.59 16.60 -5.29
CA ASP A 29 -14.92 16.39 -4.73
C ASP A 29 -15.33 14.91 -4.58
N GLY A 30 -14.49 13.98 -5.09
CA GLY A 30 -14.75 12.53 -5.06
C GLY A 30 -15.53 11.98 -6.26
N SER A 31 -15.94 12.83 -7.20
CA SER A 31 -16.51 12.39 -8.49
C SER A 31 -15.44 11.71 -9.36
N ILE A 32 -15.86 10.82 -10.25
CA ILE A 32 -14.94 10.13 -11.16
C ILE A 32 -14.52 11.10 -12.28
N LEU A 33 -13.23 11.41 -12.36
CA LEU A 33 -12.61 12.17 -13.44
C LEU A 33 -12.39 11.30 -14.68
N PHE A 34 -11.89 10.08 -14.46
CA PHE A 34 -11.51 9.16 -15.51
C PHE A 34 -11.49 7.73 -14.99
N GLN A 35 -11.84 6.79 -15.85
CA GLN A 35 -11.71 5.37 -15.53
C GLN A 35 -11.35 4.55 -16.76
N LYS A 36 -10.74 3.39 -16.53
CA LYS A 36 -10.61 2.29 -17.48
C LYS A 36 -11.01 0.98 -16.81
N GLY A 37 -11.70 0.12 -17.56
CA GLY A 37 -12.31 -1.07 -17.00
C GLY A 37 -13.45 -0.74 -16.03
N ASP A 38 -13.68 -1.61 -15.07
CA ASP A 38 -14.74 -1.46 -14.07
C ASP A 38 -14.16 -1.19 -12.67
N PRO A 39 -14.26 0.05 -12.16
CA PRO A 39 -13.78 0.38 -10.82
C PRO A 39 -14.69 -0.13 -9.70
N THR A 40 -15.91 -0.57 -10.01
CA THR A 40 -16.84 -1.16 -9.02
C THR A 40 -16.55 -2.63 -8.75
N LEU A 41 -15.63 -3.23 -9.52
CA LEU A 41 -15.22 -4.60 -9.32
C LEU A 41 -14.58 -4.78 -7.94
N ASN A 42 -15.04 -5.79 -7.21
CA ASN A 42 -14.42 -6.18 -5.94
C ASN A 42 -13.01 -6.73 -6.15
N ILE A 43 -12.08 -6.21 -5.39
CA ILE A 43 -10.67 -6.62 -5.37
C ILE A 43 -10.22 -6.87 -3.94
N TYR A 44 -9.20 -7.68 -3.77
CA TYR A 44 -8.43 -7.69 -2.54
C TYR A 44 -7.47 -6.51 -2.55
N SER A 45 -7.68 -5.55 -1.65
CA SER A 45 -6.87 -4.33 -1.55
C SER A 45 -5.40 -4.58 -1.20
N ARG A 46 -5.12 -5.74 -0.61
CA ARG A 46 -3.79 -6.13 -0.14
C ARG A 46 -3.17 -5.02 0.75
N SER A 47 -1.88 -4.82 0.64
CA SER A 47 -1.16 -3.83 1.44
C SER A 47 -1.47 -2.36 1.13
N SER A 48 -2.22 -2.05 0.07
CA SER A 48 -2.62 -0.67 -0.22
C SER A 48 -3.58 -0.07 0.82
N LEU A 49 -4.16 -0.93 1.68
CA LEU A 49 -5.10 -0.55 2.74
C LEU A 49 -4.43 -0.27 4.11
N LYS A 50 -3.12 -0.48 4.26
CA LYS A 50 -2.47 -0.50 5.58
C LYS A 50 -2.56 0.80 6.36
N SER A 51 -2.62 1.95 5.68
CA SER A 51 -2.85 3.24 6.34
C SER A 51 -4.22 3.33 7.02
N ILE A 52 -5.25 2.77 6.41
CA ILE A 52 -6.59 2.70 7.03
C ILE A 52 -6.57 1.73 8.22
N GLN A 53 -5.86 0.61 8.11
CA GLN A 53 -5.65 -0.31 9.24
C GLN A 53 -4.90 0.38 10.39
N ALA A 54 -3.88 1.19 10.08
CA ALA A 54 -3.14 1.98 11.07
C ALA A 54 -4.02 3.04 11.75
N SER A 55 -4.94 3.68 11.00
CA SER A 55 -5.91 4.63 11.58
C SER A 55 -6.77 3.97 12.65
N ALA A 56 -7.26 2.76 12.42
CA ALA A 56 -7.98 2.00 13.44
C ALA A 56 -7.14 1.73 14.69
N MET A 57 -5.85 1.41 14.51
CA MET A 57 -4.94 1.18 15.64
C MET A 57 -4.69 2.46 16.44
N VAL A 58 -4.46 3.59 15.77
CA VAL A 58 -4.30 4.90 16.43
C VAL A 58 -5.58 5.30 17.16
N ARG A 59 -6.75 5.11 16.56
CA ARG A 59 -8.05 5.34 17.21
C ARG A 59 -8.26 4.46 18.43
N ALA A 60 -7.70 3.25 18.43
CA ALA A 60 -7.69 2.33 19.57
C ALA A 60 -6.55 2.61 20.57
N GLY A 61 -5.87 3.77 20.47
CA GLY A 61 -4.89 4.24 21.45
C GLY A 61 -3.43 3.94 21.11
N LEU A 62 -3.11 3.44 19.91
CA LEU A 62 -1.71 3.29 19.51
C LEU A 62 -1.04 4.67 19.42
N ASP A 63 -0.14 4.96 20.34
CA ASP A 63 0.65 6.19 20.43
C ASP A 63 2.14 5.88 20.27
N ILE A 64 2.65 6.16 19.09
CA ILE A 64 4.06 5.94 18.69
C ILE A 64 4.56 7.10 17.84
N GLU A 65 5.88 7.24 17.76
CA GLU A 65 6.53 8.27 16.95
C GLU A 65 6.10 8.21 15.48
N PRO A 66 5.97 9.35 14.76
CA PRO A 66 5.50 9.39 13.37
C PRO A 66 6.29 8.46 12.44
N ARG A 67 7.61 8.35 12.61
CA ARG A 67 8.46 7.45 11.83
C ARG A 67 8.09 5.97 12.01
N LEU A 68 7.75 5.56 13.23
CA LEU A 68 7.29 4.20 13.52
C LEU A 68 5.84 3.98 13.05
N LEU A 69 4.99 5.03 13.10
CA LEU A 69 3.64 4.98 12.54
C LEU A 69 3.66 4.76 11.02
N ALA A 70 4.59 5.41 10.31
CA ALA A 70 4.82 5.14 8.88
C ALA A 70 5.18 3.65 8.64
N LEU A 71 6.00 3.05 9.52
CA LEU A 71 6.34 1.63 9.44
C LEU A 71 5.13 0.71 9.71
N VAL A 72 4.18 1.10 10.55
CA VAL A 72 2.92 0.36 10.73
C VAL A 72 2.10 0.33 9.43
N CYS A 73 2.17 1.38 8.61
CA CYS A 73 1.54 1.44 7.29
C CYS A 73 2.31 0.69 6.19
N ALA A 74 3.47 0.13 6.50
CA ALA A 74 4.44 -0.30 5.50
C ALA A 74 4.18 -1.64 4.82
N SER A 75 4.66 -1.73 3.58
CA SER A 75 5.15 -2.97 2.97
C SER A 75 6.65 -2.78 2.75
N HIS A 76 7.40 -2.83 3.86
CA HIS A 76 8.77 -2.36 3.88
C HIS A 76 9.76 -3.27 3.18
N ALA A 77 10.88 -2.71 2.77
CA ALA A 77 11.96 -3.46 2.11
C ALA A 77 12.68 -4.48 3.02
N GLY A 78 12.44 -4.44 4.35
CA GLY A 78 13.05 -5.37 5.30
C GLY A 78 14.51 -5.03 5.64
N THR A 79 14.96 -3.79 5.39
CA THR A 79 16.31 -3.34 5.76
C THR A 79 16.48 -3.32 7.29
N PRO A 80 17.71 -3.26 7.81
CA PRO A 80 17.96 -3.20 9.26
C PRO A 80 17.17 -2.12 9.98
N VAL A 81 16.96 -0.96 9.34
CA VAL A 81 16.19 0.15 9.90
C VAL A 81 14.71 -0.23 10.10
N HIS A 82 14.09 -0.94 9.16
CA HIS A 82 12.72 -1.41 9.28
C HIS A 82 12.58 -2.47 10.39
N GLN A 83 13.51 -3.43 10.43
CA GLN A 83 13.52 -4.49 11.44
C GLN A 83 13.70 -3.91 12.85
N GLN A 84 14.63 -2.97 13.03
CA GLN A 84 14.83 -2.25 14.30
C GLN A 84 13.59 -1.43 14.69
N GLY A 85 12.94 -0.79 13.73
CA GLY A 85 11.68 -0.08 13.97
C GLY A 85 10.56 -1.01 14.46
N ALA A 86 10.39 -2.17 13.85
CA ALA A 86 9.42 -3.17 14.30
C ALA A 86 9.73 -3.68 15.71
N LEU A 87 11.01 -3.94 16.02
CA LEU A 87 11.46 -4.30 17.38
C LEU A 87 11.21 -3.16 18.39
N ALA A 88 11.43 -1.90 18.02
CA ALA A 88 11.17 -0.76 18.90
C ALA A 88 9.68 -0.63 19.26
N ILE A 89 8.76 -0.86 18.29
CA ILE A 89 7.31 -0.89 18.54
C ILE A 89 6.97 -2.01 19.51
N LEU A 90 7.49 -3.23 19.29
CA LEU A 90 7.27 -4.38 20.17
C LEU A 90 7.80 -4.13 21.58
N ALA A 91 9.04 -3.61 21.71
CA ALA A 91 9.68 -3.32 22.99
C ALA A 91 8.89 -2.31 23.81
N LYS A 92 8.33 -1.25 23.18
CA LYS A 92 7.46 -0.26 23.84
C LYS A 92 6.22 -0.93 24.47
N ALA A 93 5.74 -2.04 23.88
CA ALA A 93 4.63 -2.84 24.39
C ALA A 93 5.06 -3.99 25.33
N GLY A 94 6.35 -4.09 25.70
CA GLY A 94 6.86 -5.18 26.54
C GLY A 94 6.94 -6.52 25.80
N LEU A 95 6.96 -6.52 24.46
CA LEU A 95 6.97 -7.70 23.60
C LEU A 95 8.30 -7.84 22.86
N GLY A 96 8.53 -9.00 22.25
CA GLY A 96 9.69 -9.28 21.41
C GLY A 96 9.30 -9.91 20.07
N GLU A 97 10.29 -10.23 19.23
CA GLU A 97 10.07 -10.85 17.92
C GLU A 97 9.22 -12.13 17.98
N HIS A 98 9.37 -12.94 19.04
CA HIS A 98 8.62 -14.18 19.22
C HIS A 98 7.09 -13.98 19.28
N SER A 99 6.64 -12.77 19.60
CA SER A 99 5.21 -12.41 19.60
C SER A 99 4.62 -12.23 18.20
N LEU A 100 5.46 -11.98 17.19
CA LEU A 100 5.01 -11.86 15.81
C LEU A 100 4.47 -13.19 15.28
N LYS A 101 3.29 -13.15 14.65
CA LYS A 101 2.67 -14.32 14.01
C LYS A 101 2.64 -14.22 12.47
N CYS A 102 3.24 -13.19 11.88
CA CYS A 102 3.46 -13.17 10.45
C CYS A 102 4.41 -14.29 10.03
N VAL A 103 4.33 -14.71 8.77
CA VAL A 103 5.21 -15.76 8.22
C VAL A 103 6.68 -15.35 8.25
N LEU A 104 7.57 -16.33 8.24
CA LEU A 104 8.98 -16.09 7.97
C LEU A 104 9.14 -15.70 6.51
N ASP A 105 9.87 -14.64 6.23
CA ASP A 105 10.24 -14.24 4.85
C ASP A 105 11.60 -13.55 4.85
N ARG A 106 12.19 -13.47 3.67
CA ARG A 106 13.41 -12.70 3.42
C ARG A 106 13.03 -11.24 3.14
N PRO A 107 13.96 -10.29 3.34
CA PRO A 107 13.76 -8.89 2.94
C PRO A 107 13.23 -8.78 1.50
N LEU A 108 12.42 -7.74 1.21
CA LEU A 108 12.07 -7.38 -0.16
C LEU A 108 13.19 -6.62 -0.87
N ASP A 109 14.15 -6.06 -0.13
CA ASP A 109 15.38 -5.50 -0.68
C ASP A 109 16.14 -6.59 -1.43
N GLU A 110 16.43 -6.34 -2.72
CA GLU A 110 16.99 -7.37 -3.61
C GLU A 110 18.40 -7.80 -3.21
N GLU A 111 19.21 -6.89 -2.70
CA GLU A 111 20.59 -7.18 -2.27
C GLU A 111 20.57 -8.02 -0.99
N LEU A 112 19.81 -7.57 0.01
CA LEU A 112 19.69 -8.29 1.27
C LEU A 112 19.01 -9.66 1.08
N ARG A 113 18.04 -9.77 0.19
CA ARG A 113 17.29 -11.00 -0.08
C ARG A 113 18.20 -12.17 -0.53
N ARG A 114 19.32 -11.87 -1.17
CA ARG A 114 20.24 -12.90 -1.69
C ARG A 114 20.96 -13.65 -0.58
N THR A 115 21.23 -13.02 0.55
CA THR A 115 22.06 -13.57 1.62
C THR A 115 21.35 -13.68 2.97
N ALA A 116 20.27 -12.94 3.19
CA ALA A 116 19.57 -12.95 4.47
C ALA A 116 18.78 -14.25 4.68
N GLU A 117 18.76 -14.75 5.91
CA GLU A 117 17.85 -15.81 6.31
C GLU A 117 16.42 -15.27 6.50
N PRO A 118 15.39 -16.10 6.28
CA PRO A 118 14.01 -15.70 6.52
C PRO A 118 13.76 -15.47 8.01
N THR A 119 13.21 -14.30 8.35
CA THR A 119 12.79 -14.00 9.73
C THR A 119 11.41 -13.33 9.73
N ARG A 120 10.74 -13.30 10.89
CA ARG A 120 9.48 -12.56 11.04
C ARG A 120 9.69 -11.06 10.97
N LEU A 121 10.85 -10.57 11.41
CA LEU A 121 11.19 -9.14 11.33
C LEU A 121 11.49 -8.67 9.91
N ALA A 122 12.14 -9.53 9.10
CA ALA A 122 12.43 -9.22 7.70
C ALA A 122 11.17 -9.23 6.81
N MET A 123 10.12 -9.95 7.23
CA MET A 123 8.84 -10.00 6.52
C MET A 123 8.22 -8.59 6.40
N ASN A 124 7.84 -8.20 5.19
CA ASN A 124 7.46 -6.84 4.82
C ASN A 124 6.27 -6.23 5.58
N CYS A 125 5.54 -7.03 6.36
CA CYS A 125 4.43 -6.59 7.20
C CYS A 125 4.77 -6.57 8.69
N SER A 126 6.03 -6.84 9.10
CA SER A 126 6.38 -6.95 10.52
C SER A 126 6.05 -5.68 11.31
N GLY A 127 6.22 -4.49 10.72
CA GLY A 127 5.83 -3.21 11.33
C GLY A 127 4.32 -3.14 11.61
N LYS A 128 3.47 -3.54 10.65
CA LYS A 128 2.01 -3.64 10.87
C LYS A 128 1.67 -4.60 12.00
N HIS A 129 2.27 -5.78 12.02
CA HIS A 129 2.04 -6.77 13.07
C HIS A 129 2.51 -6.30 14.44
N ALA A 130 3.65 -5.58 14.50
CA ALA A 130 4.11 -4.94 15.73
C ALA A 130 3.11 -3.88 16.24
N GLY A 131 2.59 -3.03 15.35
CA GLY A 131 1.51 -2.08 15.66
C GLY A 131 0.24 -2.76 16.15
N MET A 132 -0.20 -3.84 15.52
CA MET A 132 -1.35 -4.65 15.93
C MET A 132 -1.16 -5.20 17.36
N LEU A 133 -0.01 -5.79 17.64
CA LEU A 133 0.32 -6.34 18.96
C LEU A 133 0.39 -5.25 20.04
N ALA A 134 1.04 -4.12 19.74
CA ALA A 134 1.09 -2.98 20.66
C ALA A 134 -0.32 -2.45 20.97
N THR A 135 -1.20 -2.37 19.97
CA THR A 135 -2.60 -1.98 20.16
C THR A 135 -3.35 -2.98 21.04
N CYS A 136 -3.10 -4.28 20.88
CA CYS A 136 -3.69 -5.31 21.74
C CYS A 136 -3.27 -5.12 23.19
N VAL A 137 -1.98 -4.89 23.47
CA VAL A 137 -1.47 -4.67 24.84
C VAL A 137 -2.12 -3.46 25.49
N ILE A 138 -2.20 -2.33 24.76
CA ILE A 138 -2.80 -1.07 25.25
C ILE A 138 -4.26 -1.29 25.69
N ASN A 139 -5.00 -2.16 24.97
CA ASN A 139 -6.43 -2.40 25.24
C ASN A 139 -6.69 -3.63 26.10
N GLY A 140 -5.66 -4.34 26.55
CA GLY A 140 -5.83 -5.60 27.27
C GLY A 140 -6.45 -6.73 26.41
N TRP A 141 -6.32 -6.65 25.09
CA TRP A 141 -6.81 -7.68 24.18
C TRP A 141 -5.81 -8.83 24.03
N PRO A 142 -6.27 -10.08 23.79
CA PRO A 142 -5.39 -11.23 23.65
C PRO A 142 -4.38 -11.04 22.49
N THR A 143 -3.08 -11.22 22.74
CA THR A 143 -2.05 -11.10 21.72
C THR A 143 -1.86 -12.36 20.88
N ASP A 144 -2.35 -13.52 21.33
CA ASP A 144 -2.21 -14.79 20.61
C ASP A 144 -3.28 -15.03 19.55
N THR A 145 -4.37 -14.29 19.59
CA THR A 145 -5.46 -14.42 18.60
C THR A 145 -5.65 -13.17 17.75
N TYR A 146 -4.70 -12.21 17.78
CA TYR A 146 -4.84 -10.90 17.14
C TYR A 146 -5.07 -10.95 15.61
N LEU A 147 -4.86 -12.10 14.96
CA LEU A 147 -5.11 -12.32 13.53
C LEU A 147 -6.48 -12.93 13.24
N GLU A 148 -7.24 -13.37 14.26
CA GLU A 148 -8.57 -13.94 14.03
C GLU A 148 -9.56 -12.87 13.60
N PRO A 149 -10.38 -13.11 12.55
CA PRO A 149 -11.31 -12.12 12.03
C PRO A 149 -12.31 -11.57 13.05
N THR A 150 -12.60 -12.34 14.10
CA THR A 150 -13.52 -11.97 15.21
C THR A 150 -12.81 -11.26 16.36
N HIS A 151 -11.49 -11.12 16.31
CA HIS A 151 -10.73 -10.43 17.35
C HIS A 151 -11.12 -8.93 17.39
N PRO A 152 -11.24 -8.29 18.60
CA PRO A 152 -11.64 -6.89 18.72
C PRO A 152 -10.84 -5.92 17.83
N LEU A 153 -9.52 -6.11 17.73
CA LEU A 153 -8.66 -5.35 16.84
C LEU A 153 -9.10 -5.45 15.36
N GLN A 154 -9.37 -6.68 14.89
CA GLN A 154 -9.73 -6.90 13.49
C GLN A 154 -11.14 -6.39 13.18
N LEU A 155 -12.04 -6.43 14.13
CA LEU A 155 -13.37 -5.80 14.03
C LEU A 155 -13.26 -4.28 13.95
N ALA A 156 -12.40 -3.65 14.78
CA ALA A 156 -12.14 -2.22 14.72
C ALA A 156 -11.51 -1.81 13.37
N ILE A 157 -10.56 -2.60 12.86
CA ILE A 157 -9.95 -2.38 11.54
C ILE A 157 -11.00 -2.50 10.43
N LYS A 158 -11.85 -3.52 10.46
CA LYS A 158 -12.92 -3.71 9.49
C LYS A 158 -13.89 -2.52 9.48
N ALA A 159 -14.32 -2.08 10.66
CA ALA A 159 -15.21 -0.92 10.80
C ALA A 159 -14.61 0.37 10.23
N GLU A 160 -13.31 0.62 10.45
CA GLU A 160 -12.60 1.76 9.86
C GLU A 160 -12.54 1.67 8.33
N VAL A 161 -12.29 0.47 7.78
CA VAL A 161 -12.29 0.22 6.34
C VAL A 161 -13.67 0.51 5.73
N GLU A 162 -14.74 -0.01 6.32
CA GLU A 162 -16.11 0.19 5.86
C GLU A 162 -16.52 1.67 5.94
N SER A 163 -16.17 2.34 7.03
CA SER A 163 -16.40 3.77 7.21
C SER A 163 -15.69 4.62 6.15
N MET A 164 -14.40 4.34 5.90
CA MET A 164 -13.58 5.14 5.00
C MET A 164 -13.87 4.86 3.53
N SER A 165 -14.20 3.62 3.15
CA SER A 165 -14.57 3.25 1.78
C SER A 165 -15.99 3.64 1.42
N GLY A 166 -16.89 3.74 2.41
CA GLY A 166 -18.32 3.86 2.23
C GLY A 166 -19.00 2.57 1.72
N GLU A 167 -18.32 1.43 1.89
CA GLU A 167 -18.79 0.12 1.41
C GLU A 167 -18.69 -0.92 2.52
N THR A 168 -19.62 -1.88 2.51
CA THR A 168 -19.50 -3.07 3.35
C THR A 168 -18.47 -4.02 2.75
N VAL A 169 -17.61 -4.60 3.59
CA VAL A 169 -16.66 -5.65 3.17
C VAL A 169 -17.43 -6.89 2.70
N ALA A 170 -17.33 -7.21 1.42
CA ALA A 170 -18.07 -8.30 0.79
C ALA A 170 -17.59 -9.69 1.26
N LEU A 171 -16.29 -9.81 1.56
CA LEU A 171 -15.68 -11.05 2.05
C LEU A 171 -14.42 -10.74 2.86
N THR A 172 -14.19 -11.48 3.93
CA THR A 172 -12.92 -11.50 4.67
C THR A 172 -12.19 -12.80 4.37
N SER A 173 -10.97 -12.69 3.84
CA SER A 173 -10.04 -13.79 3.58
C SER A 173 -8.79 -13.65 4.45
N VAL A 174 -7.71 -14.34 4.10
CA VAL A 174 -6.41 -14.27 4.79
C VAL A 174 -5.34 -13.78 3.83
N ASP A 175 -4.60 -12.75 4.24
CA ASP A 175 -3.47 -12.22 3.46
C ASP A 175 -2.21 -13.11 3.61
N GLY A 176 -1.23 -12.95 2.74
CA GLY A 176 0.05 -13.66 2.80
C GLY A 176 0.80 -13.52 4.13
N CYS A 177 0.55 -12.46 4.89
CA CYS A 177 1.11 -12.27 6.23
C CYS A 177 0.29 -12.95 7.36
N GLY A 178 -0.84 -13.58 7.06
CA GLY A 178 -1.74 -14.19 8.02
C GLY A 178 -2.83 -13.29 8.59
N ALA A 179 -2.80 -11.98 8.34
CA ALA A 179 -3.84 -11.06 8.81
C ALA A 179 -5.11 -11.13 7.94
N PRO A 180 -6.29 -10.75 8.47
CA PRO A 180 -7.50 -10.60 7.69
C PRO A 180 -7.30 -9.71 6.46
N LEU A 181 -7.88 -10.14 5.35
CA LEU A 181 -7.81 -9.49 4.04
C LEU A 181 -9.23 -9.20 3.53
N PHE A 182 -9.52 -7.94 3.24
CA PHE A 182 -10.85 -7.47 2.91
C PHE A 182 -11.07 -7.33 1.41
N LEU A 183 -12.21 -7.84 0.94
CA LEU A 183 -12.70 -7.76 -0.43
C LEU A 183 -13.76 -6.66 -0.52
N PHE A 184 -13.51 -5.63 -1.31
CA PHE A 184 -14.41 -4.52 -1.63
C PHE A 184 -13.97 -3.85 -2.93
N SER A 185 -14.68 -2.84 -3.44
CA SER A 185 -14.41 -2.33 -4.77
C SER A 185 -13.10 -1.53 -4.88
N LEU A 186 -12.54 -1.46 -6.10
CA LEU A 186 -11.41 -0.57 -6.39
C LEU A 186 -11.78 0.90 -6.17
N LEU A 187 -13.03 1.27 -6.46
CA LEU A 187 -13.58 2.61 -6.18
C LEU A 187 -13.64 2.88 -4.68
N GLY A 188 -14.06 1.91 -3.88
CA GLY A 188 -14.05 1.99 -2.42
C GLY A 188 -12.64 2.20 -1.86
N LEU A 189 -11.62 1.53 -2.44
CA LEU A 189 -10.21 1.77 -2.08
C LEU A 189 -9.79 3.21 -2.39
N ALA A 190 -10.15 3.74 -3.57
CA ALA A 190 -9.85 5.13 -3.93
C ALA A 190 -10.52 6.12 -2.96
N ARG A 191 -11.81 5.90 -2.62
CA ARG A 191 -12.54 6.70 -1.65
C ARG A 191 -11.91 6.65 -0.25
N ALA A 192 -11.55 5.47 0.22
CA ALA A 192 -10.93 5.30 1.55
C ALA A 192 -9.65 6.12 1.68
N VAL A 193 -8.76 6.06 0.68
CA VAL A 193 -7.50 6.81 0.72
C VAL A 193 -7.71 8.30 0.46
N ARG A 194 -8.66 8.69 -0.40
CA ARG A 194 -9.07 10.09 -0.53
C ARG A 194 -9.54 10.64 0.82
N ASN A 195 -10.45 9.95 1.48
CA ASN A 195 -11.02 10.36 2.76
C ASN A 195 -9.92 10.46 3.84
N LEU A 196 -8.96 9.53 3.89
CA LEU A 196 -7.80 9.63 4.76
C LEU A 196 -7.02 10.93 4.52
N THR A 197 -6.81 11.29 3.24
CA THR A 197 -5.92 12.38 2.83
C THR A 197 -6.50 13.76 3.13
N ILE A 198 -7.82 13.94 3.01
CA ILE A 198 -8.51 15.22 3.21
C ILE A 198 -9.22 15.33 4.57
N SER A 199 -9.15 14.30 5.39
CA SER A 199 -9.84 14.25 6.68
C SER A 199 -9.39 15.36 7.63
N ALA A 200 -10.33 15.96 8.35
CA ALA A 200 -10.04 16.84 9.48
C ALA A 200 -9.81 16.07 10.81
N ASP A 201 -10.04 14.75 10.83
CA ASP A 201 -9.81 13.90 12.00
C ASP A 201 -8.31 13.82 12.31
N PRO A 202 -7.86 14.18 13.53
CA PRO A 202 -6.45 14.13 13.92
C PRO A 202 -5.81 12.75 13.74
N VAL A 203 -6.55 11.66 13.88
CA VAL A 203 -6.08 10.28 13.66
C VAL A 203 -5.66 10.09 12.22
N HIS A 204 -6.52 10.47 11.27
CA HIS A 204 -6.24 10.34 9.84
C HIS A 204 -5.10 11.27 9.41
N GLN A 205 -5.07 12.50 9.94
CA GLN A 205 -3.99 13.44 9.67
C GLN A 205 -2.65 12.91 10.13
N ALA A 206 -2.56 12.35 11.35
CA ALA A 206 -1.33 11.78 11.88
C ALA A 206 -0.80 10.64 11.01
N VAL A 207 -1.68 9.72 10.56
CA VAL A 207 -1.31 8.59 9.71
C VAL A 207 -0.88 9.06 8.31
N ALA A 208 -1.65 9.93 7.68
CA ALA A 208 -1.31 10.44 6.34
C ALA A 208 -0.01 11.24 6.36
N GLN A 209 0.20 12.10 7.38
CA GLN A 209 1.41 12.89 7.53
C GLN A 209 2.63 12.02 7.81
N ALA A 210 2.53 11.03 8.71
CA ALA A 210 3.61 10.09 8.98
C ALA A 210 4.10 9.39 7.71
N CYS A 211 3.18 8.94 6.85
CA CYS A 211 3.54 8.29 5.58
C CYS A 211 4.24 9.26 4.61
N ARG A 212 3.82 10.54 4.57
CA ARG A 212 4.42 11.57 3.71
C ARG A 212 5.81 11.98 4.18
N ASP A 213 6.00 12.11 5.50
CA ASP A 213 7.26 12.53 6.10
C ASP A 213 8.33 11.44 6.08
N PHE A 214 7.90 10.16 6.09
CA PHE A 214 8.80 9.01 6.16
C PHE A 214 8.49 7.96 5.06
N PRO A 215 8.52 8.33 3.76
CA PRO A 215 8.15 7.43 2.68
C PRO A 215 9.07 6.21 2.57
N GLU A 216 10.33 6.33 2.97
CA GLU A 216 11.27 5.21 3.03
C GLU A 216 10.90 4.17 4.10
N MET A 217 10.20 4.60 5.17
CA MET A 217 9.68 3.68 6.18
C MET A 217 8.44 2.94 5.69
N VAL A 218 7.64 3.57 4.80
CA VAL A 218 6.42 2.97 4.21
C VAL A 218 6.76 1.87 3.21
N SER A 219 7.82 2.05 2.42
CA SER A 219 8.15 1.13 1.31
C SER A 219 9.60 0.66 1.37
N GLY A 220 10.55 1.56 1.36
CA GLY A 220 11.97 1.30 1.38
C GLY A 220 12.72 2.19 0.39
N PRO A 221 14.02 2.35 0.55
CA PRO A 221 14.84 3.17 -0.33
C PRO A 221 14.69 2.74 -1.80
N GLY A 222 14.56 3.72 -2.70
CA GLY A 222 14.50 3.48 -4.14
C GLY A 222 13.26 2.75 -4.66
N ARG A 223 12.32 2.32 -3.83
CA ARG A 223 11.07 1.70 -4.27
C ARG A 223 10.10 2.75 -4.86
N LEU A 224 9.21 2.32 -5.75
CA LEU A 224 8.31 3.21 -6.50
C LEU A 224 7.53 4.18 -5.59
N ALA A 225 6.88 3.66 -4.55
CA ALA A 225 6.09 4.51 -3.65
C ALA A 225 6.96 5.56 -2.93
N THR A 226 8.17 5.20 -2.52
CA THR A 226 9.13 6.12 -1.91
C THR A 226 9.51 7.23 -2.88
N ARG A 227 9.95 6.88 -4.09
CA ARG A 227 10.35 7.89 -5.11
C ARG A 227 9.20 8.82 -5.47
N MET A 228 8.01 8.27 -5.71
CA MET A 228 6.82 9.07 -6.04
C MET A 228 6.47 10.07 -4.94
N MET A 229 6.46 9.63 -3.66
CA MET A 229 6.19 10.52 -2.53
C MET A 229 7.28 11.56 -2.30
N GLN A 230 8.54 11.26 -2.64
CA GLN A 230 9.64 12.22 -2.57
C GLN A 230 9.62 13.23 -3.72
N ASN A 231 9.23 12.80 -4.93
CA ASN A 231 9.25 13.64 -6.13
C ASN A 231 7.99 14.51 -6.28
N VAL A 232 6.85 14.09 -5.72
CA VAL A 232 5.58 14.80 -5.82
C VAL A 232 5.19 15.38 -4.46
N PRO A 233 5.25 16.71 -4.28
CA PRO A 233 4.98 17.34 -2.99
C PRO A 233 3.61 16.96 -2.42
N GLY A 234 3.60 16.43 -1.19
CA GLY A 234 2.39 16.07 -0.46
C GLY A 234 1.65 14.84 -0.96
N LEU A 235 2.18 14.12 -1.97
CA LEU A 235 1.58 12.87 -2.42
C LEU A 235 1.58 11.84 -1.28
N PHE A 236 0.44 11.20 -1.08
CA PHE A 236 0.34 9.94 -0.36
C PHE A 236 0.27 8.79 -1.37
N MET A 237 1.06 7.76 -1.21
CA MET A 237 1.03 6.59 -2.08
C MET A 237 1.24 5.29 -1.30
N LYS A 238 0.46 4.26 -1.64
CA LYS A 238 0.63 2.93 -1.08
C LYS A 238 0.40 1.85 -2.12
N ASP A 239 1.40 1.00 -2.26
CA ASP A 239 1.37 -0.20 -3.09
C ASP A 239 0.85 -1.42 -2.32
N GLY A 240 0.30 -2.37 -3.05
CA GLY A 240 -0.10 -3.68 -2.58
C GLY A 240 0.40 -4.80 -3.51
N ALA A 241 0.44 -6.00 -3.00
CA ALA A 241 0.70 -7.20 -3.83
C ALA A 241 -0.37 -7.32 -4.93
N GLU A 242 -0.12 -8.16 -5.93
CA GLU A 242 -1.03 -8.39 -7.06
C GLU A 242 -1.32 -7.12 -7.86
N ALA A 243 -0.32 -6.23 -7.93
CA ALA A 243 -0.37 -4.98 -8.67
C ALA A 243 -1.60 -4.11 -8.34
N VAL A 244 -1.85 -3.93 -7.05
CA VAL A 244 -2.75 -2.91 -6.53
C VAL A 244 -1.94 -1.70 -6.13
N ASN A 245 -2.40 -0.52 -6.51
CA ASN A 245 -1.77 0.74 -6.12
C ASN A 245 -2.83 1.81 -5.88
N VAL A 246 -2.57 2.69 -4.93
CA VAL A 246 -3.42 3.86 -4.65
C VAL A 246 -2.53 5.04 -4.31
N ALA A 247 -2.87 6.22 -4.84
CA ALA A 247 -2.20 7.46 -4.50
C ALA A 247 -3.20 8.62 -4.45
N SER A 248 -2.97 9.56 -3.53
CA SER A 248 -3.83 10.72 -3.33
C SER A 248 -3.01 11.99 -3.12
N LEU A 249 -3.42 13.06 -3.80
CA LEU A 249 -2.87 14.40 -3.65
C LEU A 249 -3.47 15.09 -2.40
N PRO A 250 -2.84 16.15 -1.89
CA PRO A 250 -3.34 16.86 -0.70
C PRO A 250 -4.74 17.45 -0.85
N ASP A 251 -5.16 17.74 -2.07
CA ASP A 251 -6.50 18.28 -2.38
C ASP A 251 -7.58 17.19 -2.54
N GLY A 252 -7.22 15.91 -2.39
CA GLY A 252 -8.14 14.77 -2.48
C GLY A 252 -8.26 14.16 -3.87
N ARG A 253 -7.61 14.68 -4.92
CA ARG A 253 -7.53 13.97 -6.20
C ARG A 253 -6.80 12.64 -5.99
N THR A 254 -7.43 11.55 -6.36
CA THR A 254 -6.98 10.21 -5.98
C THR A 254 -7.02 9.26 -7.16
N LEU A 255 -6.03 8.41 -7.30
CA LEU A 255 -6.02 7.31 -8.25
C LEU A 255 -5.99 5.97 -7.54
N ALA A 256 -6.63 4.96 -8.10
CA ALA A 256 -6.47 3.56 -7.70
C ALA A 256 -6.36 2.67 -8.95
N ILE A 257 -5.46 1.69 -8.88
CA ILE A 257 -5.08 0.82 -9.99
C ILE A 257 -5.12 -0.63 -9.54
N LYS A 258 -5.67 -1.52 -10.38
CA LYS A 258 -5.51 -2.97 -10.28
C LYS A 258 -5.13 -3.52 -11.65
N ILE A 259 -3.91 -4.01 -11.81
CA ILE A 259 -3.48 -4.75 -13.00
C ILE A 259 -3.92 -6.21 -12.85
N SER A 260 -4.60 -6.76 -13.85
CA SER A 260 -5.30 -8.04 -13.74
C SER A 260 -4.39 -9.26 -13.61
N ASP A 261 -3.21 -9.23 -14.25
CA ASP A 261 -2.20 -10.30 -14.18
C ASP A 261 -1.34 -10.27 -12.89
N GLY A 262 -1.52 -9.24 -12.05
CA GLY A 262 -0.75 -9.07 -10.81
C GLY A 262 0.69 -8.61 -10.99
N ASN A 263 1.14 -8.38 -12.22
CA ASN A 263 2.52 -7.96 -12.51
C ASN A 263 2.71 -6.46 -12.34
N GLN A 264 3.70 -6.08 -11.53
CA GLN A 264 3.94 -4.67 -11.18
C GLN A 264 4.84 -3.91 -12.17
N ARG A 265 5.41 -4.55 -13.19
CA ARG A 265 6.40 -3.90 -14.07
C ARG A 265 5.86 -2.66 -14.81
N ALA A 266 4.54 -2.60 -15.09
CA ALA A 266 3.91 -1.44 -15.73
C ALA A 266 3.41 -0.38 -14.72
N MET A 267 3.50 -0.63 -13.41
CA MET A 267 2.88 0.23 -12.39
C MET A 267 3.41 1.66 -12.42
N SER A 268 4.74 1.85 -12.58
CA SER A 268 5.33 3.18 -12.69
C SER A 268 4.77 3.96 -13.88
N ALA A 269 4.75 3.36 -15.08
CA ALA A 269 4.24 4.00 -16.28
C ALA A 269 2.75 4.38 -16.16
N ILE A 270 1.92 3.49 -15.61
CA ILE A 270 0.49 3.74 -15.40
C ILE A 270 0.28 4.83 -14.36
N THR A 271 0.99 4.78 -13.22
CA THR A 271 0.86 5.78 -12.14
C THR A 271 1.30 7.16 -12.62
N THR A 272 2.42 7.25 -13.34
CA THR A 272 2.91 8.52 -13.91
C THR A 272 1.91 9.12 -14.90
N ALA A 273 1.34 8.32 -15.80
CA ALA A 273 0.32 8.78 -16.74
C ALA A 273 -0.97 9.24 -16.01
N ALA A 274 -1.37 8.53 -14.97
CA ALA A 274 -2.52 8.89 -14.16
C ALA A 274 -2.29 10.23 -13.42
N LEU A 275 -1.12 10.44 -12.81
CA LEU A 275 -0.75 11.71 -12.17
C LEU A 275 -0.69 12.86 -13.19
N LYS A 276 -0.20 12.60 -14.41
CA LYS A 276 -0.21 13.59 -15.48
C LYS A 276 -1.62 14.06 -15.86
N ARG A 277 -2.64 13.20 -15.77
CA ARG A 277 -4.04 13.61 -15.95
C ARG A 277 -4.54 14.57 -14.86
N PHE A 278 -3.93 14.56 -13.69
CA PHE A 278 -4.13 15.58 -12.66
C PHE A 278 -3.29 16.85 -12.86
N GLY A 279 -2.49 16.92 -13.92
CA GLY A 279 -1.55 18.02 -14.17
C GLY A 279 -0.28 17.94 -13.31
N VAL A 280 0.05 16.77 -12.79
CA VAL A 280 1.22 16.53 -11.92
C VAL A 280 2.26 15.71 -12.67
N ASP A 281 3.50 16.21 -12.72
CA ASP A 281 4.65 15.47 -13.21
C ASP A 281 5.36 14.76 -12.06
N ALA A 282 5.43 13.43 -12.15
CA ALA A 282 6.07 12.61 -11.13
C ALA A 282 7.59 12.44 -11.35
N HIS A 283 8.15 12.96 -12.45
CA HIS A 283 9.58 12.88 -12.78
C HIS A 283 10.17 11.46 -12.78
N GLU A 284 9.35 10.44 -13.10
CA GLU A 284 9.80 9.06 -13.20
C GLU A 284 10.45 8.77 -14.56
N ALA A 285 11.54 8.03 -14.53
CA ALA A 285 12.22 7.58 -15.73
C ALA A 285 11.38 6.58 -16.52
N ALA A 286 11.49 6.62 -17.84
CA ALA A 286 10.87 5.63 -18.72
C ALA A 286 11.44 4.23 -18.43
N ILE A 287 10.57 3.22 -18.42
CA ILE A 287 10.97 1.82 -18.28
C ILE A 287 11.25 1.26 -19.66
N ASN A 288 12.54 1.02 -19.96
CA ASN A 288 12.97 0.49 -21.25
C ASN A 288 12.86 -1.03 -21.31
N THR A 289 12.45 -1.54 -22.46
CA THR A 289 12.67 -2.95 -22.85
C THR A 289 14.06 -3.06 -23.48
N LEU A 290 14.82 -4.08 -23.08
CA LEU A 290 16.20 -4.22 -23.48
C LEU A 290 16.38 -5.32 -24.54
N GLY A 291 17.32 -5.11 -25.47
CA GLY A 291 17.83 -6.07 -26.42
C GLY A 291 19.35 -5.97 -26.47
N GLY A 292 20.05 -7.05 -26.13
CA GLY A 292 21.52 -7.03 -26.03
C GLY A 292 22.07 -6.01 -25.01
N GLY A 293 21.29 -5.67 -23.98
CA GLY A 293 21.66 -4.65 -22.98
C GLY A 293 21.33 -3.20 -23.38
N LEU A 294 20.82 -2.96 -24.59
CA LEU A 294 20.47 -1.63 -25.08
C LEU A 294 18.95 -1.42 -25.12
N PRO A 295 18.45 -0.19 -24.93
CA PRO A 295 17.02 0.12 -25.10
C PRO A 295 16.57 -0.16 -26.54
N VAL A 296 15.52 -0.98 -26.69
CA VAL A 296 14.89 -1.32 -27.98
C VAL A 296 13.39 -1.05 -27.99
N GLY A 297 12.84 -0.61 -26.88
CA GLY A 297 11.44 -0.27 -26.71
C GLY A 297 11.17 0.24 -25.30
N THR A 298 9.91 0.36 -24.90
CA THR A 298 9.52 0.91 -23.60
C THR A 298 8.21 0.32 -23.11
N ILE A 299 7.96 0.49 -21.81
CA ILE A 299 6.64 0.26 -21.22
C ILE A 299 5.96 1.62 -21.10
N ARG A 300 4.79 1.77 -21.72
CA ARG A 300 4.02 3.02 -21.74
C ARG A 300 2.57 2.80 -21.37
N ALA A 301 1.94 3.78 -20.72
CA ALA A 301 0.50 3.77 -20.51
C ALA A 301 -0.24 3.91 -21.85
N SER A 302 -1.43 3.31 -21.93
CA SER A 302 -2.29 3.31 -23.13
C SER A 302 -3.44 4.33 -23.06
N PHE A 303 -3.34 5.39 -22.22
CA PHE A 303 -4.41 6.39 -22.01
C PHE A 303 -3.87 7.79 -21.75
#